data_1a07446e8afa8e227dc679e72e22b967
#
_entry.id   1a07446e8afa8e227dc679e72e22b967
#
_cell.length_a   1.000
_cell.length_b   1.000
_cell.length_c   1.000
_cell.angle_alpha   90.00
_cell.angle_beta   90.00
_cell.angle_gamma   90.00
#
_symmetry.space_group_name_H-M   'P 1'
#
loop_
_entity.id
_entity.type
_entity.pdbx_description
1 polymer ?
#
loop_
_entity_poly.entity_id
_entity_poly.type
_entity_poly.pdbx_seq_one_letter_code
_entity_poly.pdbx_strand_id
1 'polypeptide(L)'
;LYGIRINGAELRKYMEHAASFYGTTPDYNYDMIQGVDYTIDMNQPVGHRITKLQYQGKDVKDTDTFTMAINDYRMNGGSGYMAAMGYTDGRKPEVVFDSMRKYGDDGQMRALMIQYVKDKGTITPTCDHNWSVIPKK
;
A
#
# COMPACT_ATOMS: atom_id res chain seq x y z
N LEU A 1 8.42 -7.26 7.51
CA LEU A 1 7.32 -7.35 6.54
C LEU A 1 6.12 -7.98 7.20
N TYR A 2 4.97 -7.35 7.07
CA TYR A 2 3.69 -7.87 7.54
C TYR A 2 2.74 -8.13 6.38
N GLY A 3 1.91 -9.16 6.51
CA GLY A 3 0.69 -9.33 5.76
C GLY A 3 -0.48 -9.00 6.68
N ILE A 4 -1.27 -8.01 6.32
CA ILE A 4 -2.41 -7.57 7.13
C ILE A 4 -3.72 -7.80 6.39
N ARG A 5 -4.78 -8.11 7.12
CA ARG A 5 -6.13 -8.22 6.56
C ARG A 5 -6.84 -6.89 6.67
N ILE A 6 -7.33 -6.41 5.53
CA ILE A 6 -8.08 -5.16 5.42
C ILE A 6 -9.30 -5.37 4.54
N ASN A 7 -10.28 -4.48 4.65
CA ASN A 7 -11.40 -4.43 3.72
C ASN A 7 -11.20 -3.37 2.63
N GLY A 8 -12.12 -3.32 1.65
CA GLY A 8 -12.03 -2.40 0.53
C GLY A 8 -12.16 -0.93 0.93
N ALA A 9 -12.94 -0.62 1.97
CA ALA A 9 -13.04 0.74 2.50
C ALA A 9 -11.72 1.19 3.13
N GLU A 10 -11.05 0.31 3.87
CA GLU A 10 -9.72 0.57 4.46
C GLU A 10 -8.65 0.73 3.38
N LEU A 11 -8.67 -0.14 2.35
CA LEU A 11 -7.78 0.00 1.19
C LEU A 11 -7.96 1.36 0.52
N ARG A 12 -9.19 1.77 0.25
CA ARG A 12 -9.47 3.09 -0.34
C ARG A 12 -8.96 4.23 0.51
N LYS A 13 -9.16 4.18 1.83
CA LYS A 13 -8.64 5.20 2.76
C LYS A 13 -7.11 5.26 2.75
N TYR A 14 -6.44 4.12 2.72
CA TYR A 14 -4.99 4.04 2.57
C TYR A 14 -4.52 4.75 1.30
N MET A 15 -5.16 4.44 0.18
CA MET A 15 -4.80 5.01 -1.13
C MET A 15 -5.12 6.50 -1.25
N GLU A 16 -6.24 6.96 -0.69
CA GLU A 16 -6.57 8.40 -0.62
C GLU A 16 -5.54 9.16 0.23
N HIS A 17 -5.08 8.54 1.33
CA HIS A 17 -4.02 9.13 2.14
C HIS A 17 -2.70 9.20 1.35
N ALA A 18 -2.32 8.14 0.63
CA ALA A 18 -1.18 8.16 -0.27
C ALA A 18 -1.31 9.27 -1.33
N ALA A 19 -2.47 9.35 -1.99
CA ALA A 19 -2.74 10.37 -3.02
C ALA A 19 -2.68 11.81 -2.48
N SER A 20 -2.83 12.02 -1.17
CA SER A 20 -2.69 13.34 -0.56
C SER A 20 -1.25 13.86 -0.61
N PHE A 21 -0.25 12.98 -0.65
CA PHE A 21 1.16 13.35 -0.75
C PHE A 21 1.64 13.53 -2.19
N TYR A 22 0.90 13.05 -3.19
CA TYR A 22 1.32 13.13 -4.58
C TYR A 22 1.44 14.59 -5.04
N GLY A 23 2.64 14.96 -5.54
CA GLY A 23 2.94 16.31 -6.00
C GLY A 23 3.03 17.35 -4.88
N THR A 24 3.21 16.94 -3.63
CA THR A 24 3.39 17.82 -2.48
C THR A 24 4.81 17.67 -1.89
N THR A 25 5.13 18.49 -0.90
CA THR A 25 6.28 18.26 -0.03
C THR A 25 5.74 17.94 1.37
N PRO A 26 5.93 16.72 1.90
CA PRO A 26 6.91 15.70 1.49
C PRO A 26 6.30 14.57 0.60
N ASP A 27 6.57 14.60 -0.68
CA ASP A 27 6.11 13.60 -1.68
C ASP A 27 6.69 12.20 -1.45
N TYR A 28 7.82 12.08 -0.75
CA TYR A 28 8.42 10.79 -0.35
C TYR A 28 7.52 9.93 0.54
N ASN A 29 6.42 10.48 1.05
CA ASN A 29 5.42 9.72 1.78
C ASN A 29 4.36 9.06 0.87
N TYR A 30 4.39 9.34 -0.43
CA TYR A 30 3.50 8.69 -1.39
C TYR A 30 3.85 7.21 -1.54
N ASP A 31 2.90 6.34 -1.24
CA ASP A 31 3.03 4.90 -1.43
C ASP A 31 2.34 4.46 -2.73
N MET A 32 3.08 3.78 -3.60
CA MET A 32 2.52 3.07 -4.75
C MET A 32 2.05 1.68 -4.31
N ILE A 33 0.90 1.26 -4.84
CA ILE A 33 0.31 -0.04 -4.49
C ILE A 33 0.29 -0.92 -5.74
N GLN A 34 0.83 -2.11 -5.61
CA GLN A 34 0.77 -3.15 -6.63
C GLN A 34 -0.38 -4.13 -6.33
N GLY A 35 -0.94 -4.75 -7.37
CA GLY A 35 -2.00 -5.74 -7.27
C GLY A 35 -3.42 -5.18 -7.42
N VAL A 36 -3.56 -3.86 -7.56
CA VAL A 36 -4.81 -3.18 -7.92
C VAL A 36 -4.56 -2.19 -9.05
N ASP A 37 -5.56 -1.94 -9.88
CA ASP A 37 -5.53 -0.90 -10.91
C ASP A 37 -6.23 0.34 -10.38
N TYR A 38 -5.58 1.52 -10.49
CA TYR A 38 -6.17 2.75 -9.96
C TYR A 38 -5.79 4.01 -10.72
N THR A 39 -6.61 5.05 -10.56
CA THR A 39 -6.39 6.37 -11.13
C THR A 39 -6.46 7.43 -10.04
N ILE A 40 -5.46 8.30 -10.00
CA ILE A 40 -5.42 9.48 -9.15
C ILE A 40 -5.84 10.68 -10.01
N ASP A 41 -6.94 11.33 -9.68
CA ASP A 41 -7.37 12.57 -10.33
C ASP A 41 -7.02 13.79 -9.46
N MET A 42 -6.03 14.56 -9.89
CA MET A 42 -5.57 15.74 -9.17
C MET A 42 -6.54 16.93 -9.21
N ASN A 43 -7.59 16.87 -10.04
CA ASN A 43 -8.66 17.86 -10.07
C ASN A 43 -9.69 17.64 -8.95
N GLN A 44 -9.67 16.47 -8.32
CA GLN A 44 -10.54 16.16 -7.19
C GLN A 44 -9.92 16.66 -5.86
N PRO A 45 -10.76 16.98 -4.88
CA PRO A 45 -10.28 17.35 -3.55
C PRO A 45 -9.54 16.20 -2.88
N VAL A 46 -8.65 16.52 -1.95
CA VAL A 46 -7.97 15.52 -1.12
C VAL A 46 -9.01 14.64 -0.42
N GLY A 47 -8.80 13.33 -0.44
CA GLY A 47 -9.74 12.33 0.09
C GLY A 47 -10.75 11.81 -0.94
N HIS A 48 -10.74 12.33 -2.17
CA HIS A 48 -11.61 11.91 -3.28
C HIS A 48 -10.83 11.78 -4.61
N ARG A 49 -9.51 11.61 -4.53
CA ARG A 49 -8.62 11.56 -5.70
C ARG A 49 -8.57 10.20 -6.37
N ILE A 50 -8.89 9.12 -5.65
CA ILE A 50 -8.92 7.76 -6.21
C ILE A 50 -10.25 7.54 -6.94
N THR A 51 -10.29 7.92 -8.22
CA THR A 51 -11.51 7.87 -9.04
C THR A 51 -11.76 6.51 -9.69
N LYS A 52 -10.72 5.70 -9.84
CA LYS A 52 -10.79 4.30 -10.23
C LYS A 52 -10.04 3.46 -9.21
N LEU A 53 -10.62 2.35 -8.80
CA LEU A 53 -9.97 1.34 -7.98
C LEU A 53 -10.54 -0.03 -8.32
N GLN A 54 -9.74 -0.87 -8.97
CA GLN A 54 -10.15 -2.19 -9.43
C GLN A 54 -9.18 -3.27 -8.97
N TYR A 55 -9.71 -4.44 -8.67
CA TYR A 55 -8.97 -5.66 -8.40
C TYR A 55 -9.39 -6.74 -9.40
N GLN A 56 -8.44 -7.27 -10.16
CA GLN A 56 -8.70 -8.27 -11.22
C GLN A 56 -9.82 -7.83 -12.19
N GLY A 57 -9.80 -6.56 -12.58
CA GLY A 57 -10.75 -5.96 -13.54
C GLY A 57 -12.14 -5.65 -12.98
N LYS A 58 -12.39 -5.83 -11.67
CA LYS A 58 -13.66 -5.52 -11.01
C LYS A 58 -13.48 -4.37 -10.02
N ASP A 59 -14.48 -3.50 -9.94
CA ASP A 59 -14.47 -2.40 -8.98
C ASP A 59 -14.43 -2.95 -7.54
N VAL A 60 -13.54 -2.39 -6.74
CA VAL A 60 -13.39 -2.74 -5.33
C VAL A 60 -14.59 -2.20 -4.55
N LYS A 61 -15.28 -3.11 -3.87
CA LYS A 61 -16.37 -2.79 -2.93
C LYS A 61 -15.81 -2.62 -1.53
N ASP A 62 -16.46 -1.81 -0.72
CA ASP A 62 -16.05 -1.55 0.67
C ASP A 62 -15.99 -2.83 1.52
N THR A 63 -16.81 -3.84 1.18
CA THR A 63 -16.89 -5.13 1.87
C THR A 63 -15.92 -6.19 1.36
N ASP A 64 -15.21 -5.94 0.25
CA ASP A 64 -14.21 -6.87 -0.24
C ASP A 64 -13.07 -7.01 0.76
N THR A 65 -12.46 -8.19 0.84
CA THR A 65 -11.38 -8.46 1.81
C THR A 65 -10.08 -8.71 1.06
N PHE A 66 -9.01 -8.09 1.56
CA PHE A 66 -7.67 -8.20 0.99
C PHE A 66 -6.64 -8.58 2.05
N THR A 67 -5.58 -9.23 1.60
CA THR A 67 -4.33 -9.31 2.36
C THR A 67 -3.34 -8.36 1.72
N MET A 68 -2.90 -7.35 2.46
CA MET A 68 -1.94 -6.35 2.00
C MET A 68 -0.58 -6.57 2.66
N ALA A 69 0.47 -6.61 1.84
CA ALA A 69 1.84 -6.59 2.34
C ALA A 69 2.24 -5.15 2.71
N ILE A 70 2.81 -4.97 3.90
CA ILE A 70 3.19 -3.66 4.43
C ILE A 70 4.50 -3.74 5.22
N ASN A 71 5.29 -2.68 5.18
CA ASN A 71 6.51 -2.60 5.96
C ASN A 71 6.26 -2.24 7.43
N ASP A 72 7.29 -2.42 8.26
CA ASP A 72 7.24 -2.14 9.69
C ASP A 72 6.94 -0.66 9.98
N TYR A 73 7.55 0.25 9.25
CA TYR A 73 7.35 1.69 9.45
C TYR A 73 5.89 2.11 9.29
N ARG A 74 5.23 1.65 8.21
CA ARG A 74 3.80 1.93 7.98
C ARG A 74 2.91 1.23 9.02
N MET A 75 3.21 -0.03 9.33
CA MET A 75 2.46 -0.81 10.33
C MET A 75 2.50 -0.18 11.72
N ASN A 76 3.57 0.52 12.07
CA ASN A 76 3.73 1.23 13.34
C ASN A 76 3.30 2.71 13.29
N GLY A 77 2.54 3.10 12.27
CA GLY A 77 1.89 4.41 12.18
C GLY A 77 2.67 5.45 11.39
N GLY A 78 3.77 5.06 10.74
CA GLY A 78 4.59 5.98 9.94
C GLY A 78 3.78 6.73 8.89
N SER A 79 3.92 8.06 8.88
CA SER A 79 3.19 9.01 8.01
C SER A 79 1.67 8.93 8.09
N GLY A 80 1.11 8.41 9.20
CA GLY A 80 -0.33 8.46 9.48
C GLY A 80 -1.21 7.44 8.74
N TYR A 81 -0.64 6.48 8.02
CA TYR A 81 -1.41 5.54 7.21
C TYR A 81 -2.36 4.65 8.03
N MET A 82 -1.92 4.15 9.19
CA MET A 82 -2.79 3.36 10.06
C MET A 82 -3.97 4.20 10.57
N ALA A 83 -3.71 5.43 11.00
CA ALA A 83 -4.77 6.35 11.45
C ALA A 83 -5.76 6.68 10.33
N ALA A 84 -5.28 6.88 9.09
CA ALA A 84 -6.13 7.12 7.92
C ALA A 84 -7.10 5.96 7.65
N MET A 85 -6.66 4.72 7.85
CA MET A 85 -7.55 3.54 7.77
C MET A 85 -8.52 3.41 8.95
N GLY A 86 -8.32 4.17 10.04
CA GLY A 86 -9.16 4.11 11.25
C GLY A 86 -8.54 3.33 12.40
N TYR A 87 -7.28 2.94 12.31
CA TYR A 87 -6.55 2.27 13.38
C TYR A 87 -5.86 3.29 14.28
N THR A 88 -6.61 3.78 15.27
CA THR A 88 -6.17 4.73 16.30
C THR A 88 -6.10 4.03 17.67
N ASP A 89 -5.58 4.72 18.67
CA ASP A 89 -5.57 4.27 20.07
C ASP A 89 -4.92 2.89 20.27
N GLY A 90 -3.83 2.63 19.54
CA GLY A 90 -3.10 1.36 19.59
C GLY A 90 -3.76 0.19 18.86
N ARG A 91 -4.94 0.39 18.26
CA ARG A 91 -5.56 -0.63 17.42
C ARG A 91 -4.73 -0.87 16.16
N LYS A 92 -4.71 -2.10 15.70
CA LYS A 92 -4.02 -2.53 14.48
C LYS A 92 -4.90 -3.48 13.68
N PRO A 93 -4.69 -3.59 12.36
CA PRO A 93 -5.35 -4.61 11.56
C PRO A 93 -4.93 -6.03 11.99
N GLU A 94 -5.72 -7.01 11.63
CA GLU A 94 -5.35 -8.42 11.81
C GLU A 94 -4.05 -8.71 11.05
N VAL A 95 -3.04 -9.22 11.76
CA VAL A 95 -1.78 -9.67 11.16
C VAL A 95 -1.91 -11.13 10.81
N VAL A 96 -1.91 -11.45 9.51
CA VAL A 96 -1.98 -12.82 8.99
C VAL A 96 -0.60 -13.38 8.63
N PHE A 97 0.39 -12.53 8.51
CA PHE A 97 1.78 -12.89 8.26
C PHE A 97 2.73 -11.90 8.95
N ASP A 98 3.78 -12.43 9.56
CA ASP A 98 4.88 -11.64 10.14
C ASP A 98 6.19 -12.36 9.80
N SER A 99 7.02 -11.69 9.02
CA SER A 99 8.28 -12.27 8.54
C SER A 99 9.28 -12.51 9.66
N MET A 100 9.34 -11.63 10.66
CA MET A 100 10.23 -11.81 11.81
C MET A 100 9.81 -13.01 12.66
N ARG A 101 8.50 -13.18 12.86
CA ARG A 101 7.95 -14.34 13.57
C ARG A 101 8.23 -15.65 12.83
N LYS A 102 8.20 -15.60 11.49
CA LYS A 102 8.36 -16.79 10.65
C LYS A 102 9.83 -17.18 10.44
N TYR A 103 10.72 -16.21 10.28
CA TYR A 103 12.10 -16.43 9.82
C TYR A 103 13.16 -15.89 10.80
N GLY A 104 12.77 -15.33 11.95
CA GLY A 104 13.72 -14.68 12.86
C GLY A 104 14.45 -13.51 12.17
N ASP A 105 15.73 -13.39 12.38
CA ASP A 105 16.56 -12.31 11.82
C ASP A 105 16.58 -12.30 10.27
N ASP A 106 16.41 -13.46 9.63
CA ASP A 106 16.26 -13.56 8.17
C ASP A 106 14.92 -12.96 7.67
N GLY A 107 13.98 -12.70 8.55
CA GLY A 107 12.72 -12.03 8.26
C GLY A 107 12.82 -10.52 8.14
N GLN A 108 13.96 -9.91 8.42
CA GLN A 108 14.18 -8.48 8.17
C GLN A 108 13.99 -8.17 6.67
N MET A 109 13.37 -7.03 6.35
CA MET A 109 13.08 -6.66 4.95
C MET A 109 14.32 -6.71 4.07
N ARG A 110 15.45 -6.20 4.56
CA ARG A 110 16.72 -6.24 3.83
C ARG A 110 17.19 -7.66 3.57
N ALA A 111 17.11 -8.57 4.54
CA ALA A 111 17.48 -9.97 4.38
C ALA A 111 16.59 -10.66 3.33
N LEU A 112 15.28 -10.44 3.38
CA LEU A 112 14.32 -10.95 2.39
C LEU A 112 14.64 -10.44 0.98
N MET A 113 14.96 -9.15 0.83
CA MET A 113 15.35 -8.58 -0.46
C MET A 113 16.64 -9.19 -0.99
N ILE A 114 17.65 -9.35 -0.15
CA ILE A 114 18.93 -10.00 -0.53
C ILE A 114 18.67 -11.44 -0.97
N GLN A 115 17.89 -12.20 -0.22
CA GLN A 115 17.57 -13.58 -0.57
C GLN A 115 16.80 -13.65 -1.90
N TYR A 116 15.82 -12.78 -2.12
CA TYR A 116 15.09 -12.70 -3.38
C TYR A 116 16.01 -12.45 -4.58
N VAL A 117 16.96 -11.49 -4.44
CA VAL A 117 17.94 -11.20 -5.51
C VAL A 117 18.85 -12.40 -5.76
N LYS A 118 19.33 -13.08 -4.71
CA LYS A 118 20.15 -14.29 -4.84
C LYS A 118 19.42 -15.41 -5.59
N ASP A 119 18.13 -15.64 -5.25
CA ASP A 119 17.31 -16.69 -5.85
C ASP A 119 16.98 -16.40 -7.32
N LYS A 120 16.80 -15.13 -7.67
CA LYS A 120 16.54 -14.68 -9.04
C LYS A 120 17.79 -14.63 -9.92
N GLY A 121 18.96 -14.42 -9.33
CA GLY A 121 20.22 -14.20 -10.03
C GLY A 121 20.26 -12.83 -10.70
N THR A 122 19.45 -12.61 -11.73
CA THR A 122 19.30 -11.33 -12.42
C THR A 122 17.91 -10.75 -12.18
N ILE A 123 17.83 -9.47 -11.82
CA ILE A 123 16.59 -8.73 -11.73
C ILE A 123 16.44 -7.86 -12.96
N THR A 124 15.33 -8.07 -13.68
CA THR A 124 14.92 -7.21 -14.80
C THR A 124 13.79 -6.31 -14.34
N PRO A 125 13.93 -4.98 -14.43
CA PRO A 125 12.86 -4.07 -14.08
C PRO A 125 11.67 -4.26 -15.03
N THR A 126 10.47 -4.30 -14.44
CA THR A 126 9.20 -4.38 -15.16
C THR A 126 8.25 -3.31 -14.64
N CYS A 127 7.36 -2.84 -15.49
CA CYS A 127 6.28 -1.94 -15.12
C CYS A 127 4.95 -2.59 -15.52
N ASP A 128 4.03 -2.72 -14.58
CA ASP A 128 2.71 -3.31 -14.80
C ASP A 128 1.67 -2.28 -15.26
N HIS A 129 2.05 -0.98 -15.27
CA HIS A 129 1.16 0.13 -15.66
C HIS A 129 -0.18 0.14 -14.90
N ASN A 130 -0.17 -0.32 -13.66
CA ASN A 130 -1.38 -0.52 -12.87
C ASN A 130 -1.98 0.79 -12.31
N TRP A 131 -1.31 1.93 -12.51
CA TRP A 131 -1.84 3.21 -12.07
C TRP A 131 -1.57 4.35 -13.05
N SER A 132 -2.40 5.38 -12.95
CA SER A 132 -2.29 6.59 -13.78
C SER A 132 -2.67 7.82 -12.96
N VAL A 133 -2.22 8.98 -13.44
CA VAL A 133 -2.57 10.29 -12.85
C VAL A 133 -3.25 11.15 -13.91
N ILE A 134 -4.37 11.76 -13.53
CA ILE A 134 -4.99 12.86 -14.26
C ILE A 134 -4.43 14.15 -13.67
N PRO A 135 -3.58 14.91 -14.40
CA PRO A 135 -2.94 16.09 -13.85
C PRO A 135 -3.97 17.20 -13.57
N LYS A 136 -3.58 18.12 -12.69
CA LYS A 136 -4.37 19.32 -12.42
C LYS A 136 -4.44 20.17 -13.69
N LYS A 137 -5.63 20.60 -14.04
CA LYS A 137 -5.87 21.57 -15.14
C LYS A 137 -5.51 22.98 -14.71
#